data_e36dfcfbd362558b83eb625261406d72
#
_entry.id   e36dfcfbd362558b83eb625261406d72
#
_cell.length_a   1.000
_cell.length_b   1.000
_cell.length_c   1.000
_cell.angle_alpha   90.00
_cell.angle_beta   90.00
_cell.angle_gamma   90.00
#
_symmetry.space_group_name_H-M   'P 1'
#
loop_
_entity.id
_entity.type
_entity.pdbx_description
1 polymer ?
#
loop_
_entity_poly.entity_id
_entity_poly.type
_entity_poly.pdbx_seq_one_letter_code
_entity_poly.pdbx_strand_id
1 'polypeptide(L)'
;MSTEPNGAQSPPVEPEGRLDARLDALLAAIASLRVDVEGQGRREDVQARAFDQLYQELRQYKEDFAYQAEKPLLLDLLLFYDSLTWFQGALVRQEMSPDVIADSFQYLIDEFLEVLYRRDVVMTESRETFDRETQKAIKLVNTADPGEDYRVQQVLKRGFARGGRNLRPEEVVIARFRPEASEPPGGAGAAGGAGGAGGAGGAGGADE
;
A
#
# COMPACT_ATOMS: atom_id res chain seq x y z
N MET A 1 24.31 -42.96 105.68
CA MET A 1 24.47 -43.34 104.23
C MET A 1 23.09 -43.33 103.64
N SER A 2 22.68 -42.20 103.08
CA SER A 2 21.34 -42.03 102.58
C SER A 2 21.46 -41.70 101.10
N THR A 3 20.92 -42.51 100.26
CA THR A 3 20.82 -42.41 98.85
C THR A 3 19.51 -41.70 98.47
N GLU A 4 19.63 -40.55 97.87
CA GLU A 4 18.47 -39.85 97.29
C GLU A 4 18.13 -40.44 95.93
N PRO A 5 16.85 -40.50 95.58
CA PRO A 5 16.43 -40.90 94.22
C PRO A 5 16.25 -39.70 93.29
N ASN A 6 16.83 -39.91 92.09
CA ASN A 6 16.80 -39.10 90.89
C ASN A 6 15.36 -38.74 90.46
N GLY A 7 15.09 -37.49 90.41
CA GLY A 7 13.85 -36.97 89.87
C GLY A 7 13.92 -36.91 88.32
N ALA A 8 13.16 -37.82 87.69
CA ALA A 8 12.93 -37.76 86.23
C ALA A 8 12.08 -36.53 85.89
N GLN A 9 12.72 -35.55 85.20
CA GLN A 9 12.03 -34.42 84.53
C GLN A 9 11.31 -34.93 83.31
N SER A 10 10.01 -34.89 83.31
CA SER A 10 9.16 -35.08 82.12
C SER A 10 9.45 -33.99 81.09
N PRO A 11 9.52 -34.27 79.77
CA PRO A 11 9.71 -33.26 78.75
C PRO A 11 8.51 -32.27 78.75
N PRO A 12 8.77 -30.96 78.44
CA PRO A 12 7.72 -29.98 78.45
C PRO A 12 6.72 -30.29 77.34
N VAL A 13 5.48 -30.49 77.74
CA VAL A 13 4.33 -30.57 76.84
C VAL A 13 4.24 -29.23 76.13
N GLU A 14 4.55 -29.20 74.86
CA GLU A 14 4.34 -28.03 74.03
C GLU A 14 2.86 -27.65 74.05
N PRO A 15 2.53 -26.41 74.40
CA PRO A 15 1.14 -26.05 74.61
C PRO A 15 0.39 -26.08 73.27
N GLU A 16 -0.66 -26.85 73.15
CA GLU A 16 -1.64 -26.89 72.04
C GLU A 16 -2.04 -25.47 71.56
N GLY A 17 -2.07 -24.50 72.50
CA GLY A 17 -2.31 -23.09 72.20
C GLY A 17 -1.27 -22.42 71.28
N ARG A 18 -0.10 -23.00 71.07
CA ARG A 18 0.93 -22.47 70.17
C ARG A 18 0.69 -22.88 68.71
N LEU A 19 0.05 -24.05 68.52
CA LEU A 19 -0.39 -24.55 67.24
C LEU A 19 -1.62 -23.76 66.75
N ASP A 20 -2.58 -23.52 67.62
CA ASP A 20 -3.79 -22.77 67.36
C ASP A 20 -3.47 -21.30 67.00
N ALA A 21 -2.54 -20.68 67.72
CA ALA A 21 -2.06 -19.32 67.41
C ALA A 21 -1.36 -19.23 66.04
N ARG A 22 -0.65 -20.30 65.60
CA ARG A 22 -0.05 -20.39 64.29
C ARG A 22 -1.07 -20.61 63.21
N LEU A 23 -2.11 -21.40 63.44
CA LEU A 23 -3.21 -21.60 62.54
C LEU A 23 -4.02 -20.30 62.34
N ASP A 24 -4.32 -19.59 63.40
CA ASP A 24 -4.99 -18.29 63.33
C ASP A 24 -4.18 -17.23 62.59
N ALA A 25 -2.88 -17.19 62.80
CA ALA A 25 -1.97 -16.30 62.05
C ALA A 25 -1.91 -16.64 60.54
N LEU A 26 -1.92 -17.94 60.19
CA LEU A 26 -1.97 -18.39 58.81
C LEU A 26 -3.32 -18.05 58.15
N LEU A 27 -4.44 -18.26 58.86
CA LEU A 27 -5.76 -17.91 58.34
C LEU A 27 -5.89 -16.40 58.13
N ALA A 28 -5.36 -15.58 59.04
CA ALA A 28 -5.31 -14.12 58.87
C ALA A 28 -4.45 -13.69 57.68
N ALA A 29 -3.31 -14.34 57.48
CA ALA A 29 -2.43 -14.08 56.33
C ALA A 29 -3.10 -14.45 54.98
N ILE A 30 -3.77 -15.60 54.94
CA ILE A 30 -4.53 -16.04 53.74
C ILE A 30 -5.71 -15.07 53.49
N ALA A 31 -6.42 -14.63 54.49
CA ALA A 31 -7.50 -13.65 54.33
C ALA A 31 -6.98 -12.31 53.78
N SER A 32 -5.85 -11.84 54.29
CA SER A 32 -5.17 -10.62 53.76
C SER A 32 -4.75 -10.78 52.32
N LEU A 33 -4.10 -11.91 51.99
CA LEU A 33 -3.64 -12.19 50.61
C LEU A 33 -4.83 -12.25 49.65
N ARG A 34 -5.95 -12.83 50.06
CA ARG A 34 -7.16 -12.87 49.25
C ARG A 34 -7.70 -11.47 48.93
N VAL A 35 -7.74 -10.59 49.94
CA VAL A 35 -8.16 -9.18 49.76
C VAL A 35 -7.21 -8.45 48.79
N ASP A 36 -5.91 -8.69 48.90
CA ASP A 36 -4.92 -8.09 48.00
C ASP A 36 -5.06 -8.58 46.55
N VAL A 37 -5.27 -9.88 46.34
CA VAL A 37 -5.52 -10.47 45.02
C VAL A 37 -6.82 -9.95 44.42
N GLU A 38 -7.91 -9.89 45.21
CA GLU A 38 -9.18 -9.31 44.73
C GLU A 38 -9.04 -7.81 44.42
N GLY A 39 -8.19 -7.08 45.14
CA GLY A 39 -7.89 -5.69 44.91
C GLY A 39 -7.06 -5.49 43.60
N GLN A 40 -6.12 -6.38 43.30
CA GLN A 40 -5.36 -6.38 42.06
C GLN A 40 -6.25 -6.69 40.85
N GLY A 41 -7.08 -7.71 40.92
CA GLY A 41 -8.03 -8.05 39.86
C GLY A 41 -8.96 -6.88 39.51
N ARG A 42 -9.48 -6.16 40.51
CA ARG A 42 -10.31 -4.96 40.26
C ARG A 42 -9.55 -3.83 39.60
N ARG A 43 -8.24 -3.63 39.90
CA ARG A 43 -7.40 -2.64 39.26
C ARG A 43 -7.12 -3.01 37.79
N GLU A 44 -6.87 -4.28 37.52
CA GLU A 44 -6.71 -4.80 36.18
C GLU A 44 -7.97 -4.61 35.33
N ASP A 45 -9.15 -4.91 35.89
CA ASP A 45 -10.43 -4.68 35.21
C ASP A 45 -10.69 -3.20 34.91
N VAL A 46 -10.34 -2.30 35.82
CA VAL A 46 -10.47 -0.85 35.62
C VAL A 46 -9.49 -0.38 34.52
N GLN A 47 -8.24 -0.88 34.52
CA GLN A 47 -7.27 -0.58 33.48
C GLN A 47 -7.72 -1.10 32.12
N ALA A 48 -8.20 -2.35 32.03
CA ALA A 48 -8.70 -2.92 30.80
C ALA A 48 -9.84 -2.08 30.21
N ARG A 49 -10.81 -1.67 31.03
CA ARG A 49 -11.90 -0.79 30.56
C ARG A 49 -11.40 0.58 30.11
N ALA A 50 -10.42 1.16 30.81
CA ALA A 50 -9.83 2.42 30.43
C ALA A 50 -9.07 2.32 29.09
N PHE A 51 -8.37 1.20 28.84
CA PHE A 51 -7.75 0.92 27.56
C PHE A 51 -8.77 0.75 26.44
N ASP A 52 -9.85 -0.02 26.67
CA ASP A 52 -10.89 -0.21 25.68
C ASP A 52 -11.57 1.12 25.30
N GLN A 53 -11.84 1.95 26.30
CA GLN A 53 -12.40 3.29 26.08
C GLN A 53 -11.43 4.17 25.27
N LEU A 54 -10.15 4.19 25.66
CA LEU A 54 -9.12 4.94 24.93
C LEU A 54 -8.98 4.47 23.48
N TYR A 55 -9.02 3.16 23.24
CA TYR A 55 -8.99 2.62 21.88
C TYR A 55 -10.23 3.03 21.07
N GLN A 56 -11.40 3.04 21.66
CA GLN A 56 -12.61 3.51 20.99
C GLN A 56 -12.53 5.01 20.66
N GLU A 57 -12.10 5.84 21.61
CA GLU A 57 -11.91 7.27 21.38
C GLU A 57 -10.85 7.54 20.31
N LEU A 58 -9.73 6.80 20.32
CA LEU A 58 -8.69 6.92 19.29
C LEU A 58 -9.19 6.52 17.91
N ARG A 59 -10.01 5.46 17.82
CA ARG A 59 -10.61 5.02 16.56
C ARG A 59 -11.55 6.08 16.02
N GLN A 60 -12.45 6.60 16.84
CA GLN A 60 -13.37 7.66 16.47
C GLN A 60 -12.61 8.92 16.04
N TYR A 61 -11.59 9.31 16.80
CA TYR A 61 -10.73 10.45 16.42
C TYR A 61 -10.07 10.25 15.06
N LYS A 62 -9.56 9.03 14.77
CA LYS A 62 -8.98 8.72 13.46
C LYS A 62 -10.00 8.81 12.32
N GLU A 63 -11.20 8.28 12.53
CA GLU A 63 -12.28 8.32 11.54
C GLU A 63 -12.73 9.77 11.27
N ASP A 64 -12.91 10.57 12.32
CA ASP A 64 -13.26 11.99 12.21
C ASP A 64 -12.14 12.80 11.54
N PHE A 65 -10.88 12.52 11.89
CA PHE A 65 -9.73 13.18 11.28
C PHE A 65 -9.61 12.85 9.78
N ALA A 66 -9.76 11.58 9.40
CA ALA A 66 -9.75 11.17 8.00
C ALA A 66 -10.86 11.87 7.21
N TYR A 67 -12.08 11.87 7.74
CA TYR A 67 -13.21 12.59 7.10
C TYR A 67 -12.94 14.09 6.94
N GLN A 68 -12.44 14.76 7.98
CA GLN A 68 -12.11 16.18 7.90
C GLN A 68 -10.98 16.49 6.92
N ALA A 69 -10.02 15.57 6.77
CA ALA A 69 -8.93 15.71 5.81
C ALA A 69 -9.40 15.49 4.36
N GLU A 70 -10.34 14.56 4.13
CA GLU A 70 -10.86 14.24 2.80
C GLU A 70 -11.97 15.18 2.34
N LYS A 71 -12.79 15.69 3.25
CA LYS A 71 -13.96 16.51 2.96
C LYS A 71 -13.67 17.67 1.99
N PRO A 72 -12.61 18.48 2.16
CA PRO A 72 -12.32 19.57 1.22
C PRO A 72 -12.01 19.06 -0.19
N LEU A 73 -11.33 17.91 -0.32
CA LEU A 73 -11.06 17.28 -1.61
C LEU A 73 -12.36 16.82 -2.28
N LEU A 74 -13.24 16.19 -1.52
CA LEU A 74 -14.54 15.74 -2.03
C LEU A 74 -15.39 16.92 -2.51
N LEU A 75 -15.38 18.03 -1.79
CA LEU A 75 -16.09 19.25 -2.20
C LEU A 75 -15.51 19.85 -3.48
N ASP A 76 -14.19 19.92 -3.62
CA ASP A 76 -13.52 20.38 -4.86
C ASP A 76 -13.90 19.46 -6.05
N LEU A 77 -13.92 18.13 -5.84
CA LEU A 77 -14.33 17.17 -6.87
C LEU A 77 -15.82 17.29 -7.24
N LEU A 78 -16.69 17.62 -6.29
CA LEU A 78 -18.10 17.88 -6.59
C LEU A 78 -18.29 19.14 -7.45
N LEU A 79 -17.55 20.22 -7.17
CA LEU A 79 -17.54 21.40 -8.03
C LEU A 79 -17.07 21.07 -9.45
N PHE A 80 -16.00 20.28 -9.58
CA PHE A 80 -15.53 19.81 -10.88
C PHE A 80 -16.58 18.94 -11.60
N TYR A 81 -17.28 18.08 -10.86
CA TYR A 81 -18.39 17.28 -11.40
C TYR A 81 -19.52 18.18 -11.95
N ASP A 82 -19.85 19.26 -11.24
CA ASP A 82 -20.86 20.23 -11.69
C ASP A 82 -20.45 20.91 -13.01
N SER A 83 -19.17 21.30 -13.14
CA SER A 83 -18.59 21.85 -14.39
C SER A 83 -18.68 20.84 -15.54
N LEU A 84 -18.35 19.57 -15.29
CA LEU A 84 -18.48 18.49 -16.29
C LEU A 84 -19.94 18.29 -16.73
N THR A 85 -20.88 18.30 -15.79
CA THR A 85 -22.31 18.09 -16.06
C THR A 85 -22.87 19.24 -16.88
N TRP A 86 -22.49 20.48 -16.54
CA TRP A 86 -22.86 21.65 -17.32
C TRP A 86 -22.34 21.58 -18.76
N PHE A 87 -21.05 21.23 -18.92
CA PHE A 87 -20.41 21.07 -20.24
C PHE A 87 -21.10 19.97 -21.06
N GLN A 88 -21.38 18.80 -20.46
CA GLN A 88 -22.13 17.73 -21.10
C GLN A 88 -23.50 18.21 -21.58
N GLY A 89 -24.23 18.95 -20.75
CA GLY A 89 -25.53 19.49 -21.11
C GLY A 89 -25.46 20.46 -22.30
N ALA A 90 -24.46 21.33 -22.35
CA ALA A 90 -24.24 22.25 -23.46
C ALA A 90 -23.88 21.54 -24.78
N LEU A 91 -23.09 20.46 -24.71
CA LEU A 91 -22.78 19.60 -25.86
C LEU A 91 -24.03 18.90 -26.40
N VAL A 92 -24.87 18.32 -25.54
CA VAL A 92 -26.11 17.63 -25.95
C VAL A 92 -27.07 18.61 -26.64
N ARG A 93 -27.12 19.85 -26.19
CA ARG A 93 -27.96 20.91 -26.81
C ARG A 93 -27.35 21.51 -28.08
N GLN A 94 -26.13 21.07 -28.46
CA GLN A 94 -25.40 21.58 -29.64
C GLN A 94 -25.23 23.14 -29.62
N GLU A 95 -25.04 23.70 -28.43
CA GLU A 95 -24.93 25.15 -28.23
C GLU A 95 -23.49 25.68 -28.48
N MET A 96 -22.53 24.79 -28.75
CA MET A 96 -21.10 25.11 -28.85
C MET A 96 -20.54 24.84 -30.24
N SER A 97 -19.73 25.77 -30.76
CA SER A 97 -18.88 25.51 -31.91
C SER A 97 -17.70 24.59 -31.56
N PRO A 98 -17.07 23.93 -32.55
CA PRO A 98 -15.89 23.05 -32.29
C PRO A 98 -14.78 23.76 -31.54
N ASP A 99 -14.48 25.01 -31.83
CA ASP A 99 -13.44 25.80 -31.16
C ASP A 99 -13.78 26.03 -29.69
N VAL A 100 -15.04 26.40 -29.40
CA VAL A 100 -15.54 26.60 -28.02
C VAL A 100 -15.51 25.28 -27.24
N ILE A 101 -15.76 24.14 -27.90
CA ILE A 101 -15.65 22.82 -27.27
C ILE A 101 -14.20 22.56 -26.86
N ALA A 102 -13.24 22.82 -27.74
CA ALA A 102 -11.82 22.61 -27.45
C ALA A 102 -11.35 23.48 -26.28
N ASP A 103 -11.70 24.77 -26.29
CA ASP A 103 -11.34 25.72 -25.23
C ASP A 103 -12.00 25.33 -23.89
N SER A 104 -13.28 24.95 -23.92
CA SER A 104 -14.00 24.54 -22.71
C SER A 104 -13.42 23.24 -22.12
N PHE A 105 -13.00 22.32 -22.97
CA PHE A 105 -12.35 21.08 -22.52
C PHE A 105 -10.99 21.37 -21.87
N GLN A 106 -10.19 22.29 -22.47
CA GLN A 106 -8.95 22.73 -21.86
C GLN A 106 -9.19 23.37 -20.49
N TYR A 107 -10.22 24.21 -20.36
CA TYR A 107 -10.60 24.79 -19.09
C TYR A 107 -10.92 23.75 -18.03
N LEU A 108 -11.66 22.67 -18.38
CA LEU A 108 -11.93 21.57 -17.47
C LEU A 108 -10.65 20.82 -17.03
N ILE A 109 -9.68 20.66 -17.92
CA ILE A 109 -8.37 20.09 -17.57
C ILE A 109 -7.66 20.98 -16.55
N ASP A 110 -7.65 22.30 -16.79
CA ASP A 110 -6.98 23.25 -15.90
C ASP A 110 -7.67 23.33 -14.53
N GLU A 111 -9.00 23.31 -14.50
CA GLU A 111 -9.79 23.23 -13.25
C GLU A 111 -9.46 21.97 -12.46
N PHE A 112 -9.36 20.81 -13.12
CA PHE A 112 -8.96 19.57 -12.47
C PHE A 112 -7.53 19.63 -11.92
N LEU A 113 -6.60 20.23 -12.67
CA LEU A 113 -5.22 20.44 -12.21
C LEU A 113 -5.17 21.38 -10.99
N GLU A 114 -6.01 22.40 -10.96
CA GLU A 114 -6.12 23.30 -9.80
C GLU A 114 -6.56 22.57 -8.53
N VAL A 115 -7.50 21.60 -8.63
CA VAL A 115 -7.90 20.74 -7.52
C VAL A 115 -6.69 19.94 -6.98
N LEU A 116 -5.82 19.48 -7.87
CA LEU A 116 -4.60 18.76 -7.51
C LEU A 116 -3.57 19.71 -6.87
N TYR A 117 -3.34 20.90 -7.43
CA TYR A 117 -2.41 21.90 -6.91
C TYR A 117 -2.73 22.36 -5.49
N ARG A 118 -4.02 22.51 -5.16
CA ARG A 118 -4.47 22.81 -3.78
C ARG A 118 -4.12 21.73 -2.77
N ARG A 119 -3.68 20.55 -3.25
CA ARG A 119 -3.24 19.42 -2.42
C ARG A 119 -1.73 19.16 -2.52
N ASP A 120 -0.97 20.14 -2.99
CA ASP A 120 0.48 20.02 -3.24
C ASP A 120 0.82 18.91 -4.26
N VAL A 121 -0.14 18.54 -5.10
CA VAL A 121 0.09 17.59 -6.19
C VAL A 121 0.43 18.37 -7.45
N VAL A 122 1.65 18.23 -7.92
CA VAL A 122 2.18 18.93 -9.09
C VAL A 122 2.55 17.94 -10.20
N MET A 123 2.43 18.36 -11.46
CA MET A 123 2.97 17.59 -12.57
C MET A 123 4.50 17.56 -12.51
N THR A 124 5.07 16.39 -12.79
CA THR A 124 6.52 16.22 -12.92
C THR A 124 6.98 16.82 -14.24
N GLU A 125 8.09 17.52 -14.25
CA GLU A 125 8.72 18.00 -15.48
C GLU A 125 9.19 16.82 -16.33
N SER A 126 8.79 16.82 -17.61
CA SER A 126 9.26 15.83 -18.58
C SER A 126 10.72 16.10 -18.93
N ARG A 127 11.54 15.04 -18.91
CA ARG A 127 12.93 15.10 -19.32
C ARG A 127 13.11 14.50 -20.71
N GLU A 128 14.03 15.03 -21.46
CA GLU A 128 14.36 14.50 -22.79
C GLU A 128 15.10 13.15 -22.72
N THR A 129 15.87 12.93 -21.65
CA THR A 129 16.57 11.67 -21.38
C THR A 129 15.86 10.93 -20.26
N PHE A 130 15.71 9.63 -20.43
CA PHE A 130 14.99 8.77 -19.49
C PHE A 130 15.63 8.77 -18.11
N ASP A 131 14.80 9.10 -17.11
CA ASP A 131 15.15 9.11 -15.70
C ASP A 131 14.33 8.05 -14.93
N ARG A 132 15.01 7.06 -14.38
CA ARG A 132 14.38 5.95 -13.67
C ARG A 132 13.68 6.36 -12.36
N GLU A 133 14.04 7.50 -11.79
CA GLU A 133 13.43 7.95 -10.53
C GLU A 133 12.04 8.54 -10.76
N THR A 134 11.86 9.23 -11.87
CA THR A 134 10.64 10.00 -12.16
C THR A 134 9.83 9.42 -13.32
N GLN A 135 10.43 8.56 -14.15
CA GLN A 135 9.82 8.03 -15.37
C GLN A 135 9.79 6.50 -15.39
N LYS A 136 8.80 5.95 -16.09
CA LYS A 136 8.64 4.52 -16.36
C LYS A 136 8.58 4.27 -17.87
N ALA A 137 9.54 3.55 -18.39
CA ALA A 137 9.53 3.14 -19.79
C ALA A 137 8.47 2.04 -20.00
N ILE A 138 7.47 2.33 -20.83
CA ILE A 138 6.40 1.38 -21.17
C ILE A 138 6.70 0.69 -22.49
N LYS A 139 7.33 1.41 -23.43
CA LYS A 139 7.65 0.91 -24.75
C LYS A 139 9.06 1.33 -25.15
N LEU A 140 9.75 0.44 -25.84
CA LEU A 140 11.05 0.67 -26.45
C LEU A 140 10.88 0.77 -27.97
N VAL A 141 11.50 1.77 -28.58
CA VAL A 141 11.58 1.93 -30.03
C VAL A 141 13.06 1.83 -30.41
N ASN A 142 13.40 0.94 -31.34
CA ASN A 142 14.78 0.80 -31.77
C ASN A 142 15.18 2.02 -32.58
N THR A 143 16.42 2.50 -32.37
CA THR A 143 17.07 3.55 -33.15
C THR A 143 18.41 3.06 -33.61
N ALA A 144 18.82 3.49 -34.81
CA ALA A 144 20.16 3.25 -35.36
C ALA A 144 21.18 4.30 -34.89
N ASP A 145 20.71 5.39 -34.26
CA ASP A 145 21.57 6.46 -33.75
C ASP A 145 21.96 6.19 -32.28
N PRO A 146 23.26 5.99 -31.99
CA PRO A 146 23.73 5.84 -30.61
C PRO A 146 23.43 7.07 -29.72
N GLY A 147 23.38 8.28 -30.33
CA GLY A 147 23.10 9.52 -29.61
C GLY A 147 21.65 9.62 -29.08
N GLU A 148 20.75 8.80 -29.59
CA GLU A 148 19.37 8.76 -29.16
C GLU A 148 19.06 7.65 -28.12
N ASP A 149 20.06 6.88 -27.69
CA ASP A 149 19.85 5.84 -26.71
C ASP A 149 19.30 6.43 -25.39
N TYR A 150 18.22 5.87 -24.89
CA TYR A 150 17.46 6.36 -23.71
C TYR A 150 16.78 7.73 -23.88
N ARG A 151 16.68 8.26 -25.08
CA ARG A 151 15.92 9.49 -25.33
C ARG A 151 14.42 9.21 -25.23
N VAL A 152 13.69 10.12 -24.57
CA VAL A 152 12.23 10.06 -24.49
C VAL A 152 11.67 10.48 -25.85
N GLN A 153 11.01 9.55 -26.52
CA GLN A 153 10.36 9.79 -27.83
C GLN A 153 8.94 10.30 -27.66
N GLN A 154 8.24 9.82 -26.64
CA GLN A 154 6.85 10.18 -26.40
C GLN A 154 6.50 10.02 -24.93
N VAL A 155 5.73 10.97 -24.40
CA VAL A 155 5.07 10.85 -23.10
C VAL A 155 3.66 10.29 -23.31
N LEU A 156 3.39 9.14 -22.74
CA LEU A 156 2.07 8.48 -22.80
C LEU A 156 1.16 8.96 -21.68
N LYS A 157 1.72 9.12 -20.45
CA LYS A 157 1.00 9.64 -19.29
C LYS A 157 1.92 10.54 -18.49
N ARG A 158 1.41 11.70 -18.10
CA ARG A 158 2.12 12.64 -17.24
C ARG A 158 2.38 12.07 -15.85
N GLY A 159 3.54 12.37 -15.31
CA GLY A 159 3.90 12.06 -13.93
C GLY A 159 3.32 13.08 -12.95
N PHE A 160 3.11 12.67 -11.69
CA PHE A 160 2.67 13.55 -10.62
C PHE A 160 3.44 13.26 -9.33
N ALA A 161 3.76 14.31 -8.59
CA ALA A 161 4.43 14.24 -7.30
C ALA A 161 3.64 15.03 -6.25
N ARG A 162 3.76 14.65 -4.98
CA ARG A 162 3.21 15.40 -3.85
C ARG A 162 4.28 15.56 -2.77
N GLY A 163 4.55 16.81 -2.38
CA GLY A 163 5.55 17.09 -1.33
C GLY A 163 6.92 16.48 -1.64
N GLY A 164 7.35 16.49 -2.90
CA GLY A 164 8.61 15.90 -3.36
C GLY A 164 8.59 14.36 -3.50
N ARG A 165 7.49 13.70 -3.20
CA ARG A 165 7.33 12.23 -3.37
C ARG A 165 6.60 11.92 -4.66
N ASN A 166 7.14 10.99 -5.44
CA ASN A 166 6.50 10.53 -6.66
C ASN A 166 5.20 9.77 -6.33
N LEU A 167 4.05 10.29 -6.80
CA LEU A 167 2.75 9.63 -6.70
C LEU A 167 2.51 8.68 -7.86
N ARG A 168 2.91 9.12 -9.06
CA ARG A 168 2.80 8.36 -10.30
C ARG A 168 3.95 8.77 -11.20
N PRO A 169 4.82 7.84 -11.60
CA PRO A 169 5.87 8.14 -12.57
C PRO A 169 5.25 8.50 -13.91
N GLU A 170 5.98 9.32 -14.67
CA GLU A 170 5.64 9.61 -16.06
C GLU A 170 5.83 8.35 -16.91
N GLU A 171 4.82 7.92 -17.68
CA GLU A 171 4.92 6.77 -18.57
C GLU A 171 5.39 7.24 -19.95
N VAL A 172 6.51 6.69 -20.39
CA VAL A 172 7.19 7.16 -21.60
C VAL A 172 7.52 6.02 -22.57
N VAL A 173 7.65 6.39 -23.85
CA VAL A 173 8.28 5.58 -24.88
C VAL A 173 9.70 6.10 -25.03
N ILE A 174 10.69 5.20 -24.94
CA ILE A 174 12.11 5.58 -25.08
C ILE A 174 12.75 4.93 -26.29
N ALA A 175 13.71 5.62 -26.89
CA ALA A 175 14.58 5.06 -27.90
C ALA A 175 15.57 4.09 -27.24
N ARG A 176 15.87 3.01 -27.96
CA ARG A 176 16.91 2.06 -27.57
C ARG A 176 17.83 1.86 -28.76
N PHE A 177 19.10 2.23 -28.62
CA PHE A 177 20.08 1.97 -29.61
C PHE A 177 20.23 0.48 -29.86
N ARG A 178 20.03 0.06 -31.09
CA ARG A 178 20.28 -1.28 -31.56
C ARG A 178 21.08 -1.15 -32.88
N PRO A 179 22.39 -1.46 -32.87
CA PRO A 179 23.13 -1.53 -34.10
C PRO A 179 22.40 -2.50 -35.02
N GLU A 180 22.08 -2.08 -36.26
CA GLU A 180 21.59 -3.01 -37.27
C GLU A 180 22.57 -4.17 -37.29
N ALA A 181 22.11 -5.38 -37.01
CA ALA A 181 22.87 -6.57 -37.23
C ALA A 181 23.20 -6.54 -38.72
N SER A 182 24.46 -6.28 -39.05
CA SER A 182 24.96 -6.44 -40.42
C SER A 182 24.44 -7.83 -40.84
N GLU A 183 23.60 -7.87 -41.88
CA GLU A 183 23.24 -9.10 -42.54
C GLU A 183 24.52 -9.88 -42.73
N PRO A 184 24.58 -11.19 -42.42
CA PRO A 184 25.74 -12.00 -42.72
C PRO A 184 25.95 -11.90 -44.22
N PRO A 185 27.17 -11.66 -44.70
CA PRO A 185 27.46 -11.54 -46.12
C PRO A 185 26.92 -12.77 -46.84
N GLY A 186 26.04 -12.53 -47.81
CA GLY A 186 25.35 -13.52 -48.59
C GLY A 186 26.28 -14.66 -49.00
N GLY A 187 25.97 -15.85 -48.47
CA GLY A 187 26.60 -17.07 -48.92
C GLY A 187 26.33 -17.27 -50.39
N ALA A 188 27.37 -16.99 -51.18
CA ALA A 188 27.46 -17.31 -52.58
C ALA A 188 27.15 -18.80 -52.77
N GLY A 189 26.39 -19.03 -53.85
CA GLY A 189 25.83 -20.28 -54.30
C GLY A 189 26.70 -21.55 -54.24
N ALA A 190 26.06 -22.60 -53.97
CA ALA A 190 26.44 -23.91 -54.48
C ALA A 190 25.26 -24.49 -55.20
N ALA A 191 25.36 -24.43 -56.54
CA ALA A 191 24.58 -25.22 -57.45
C ALA A 191 24.92 -26.70 -57.28
N GLY A 192 23.95 -27.57 -57.44
CA GLY A 192 24.23 -28.93 -57.77
C GLY A 192 23.33 -29.98 -57.07
N GLY A 193 22.52 -30.65 -57.87
CA GLY A 193 22.10 -31.97 -57.51
C GLY A 193 20.60 -32.28 -57.75
N ALA A 194 20.38 -32.78 -58.94
CA ALA A 194 19.13 -33.36 -59.40
C ALA A 194 18.70 -34.59 -58.63
N GLY A 195 17.40 -34.88 -58.69
CA GLY A 195 16.90 -36.23 -58.75
C GLY A 195 15.89 -36.64 -57.67
N GLY A 196 14.75 -37.06 -58.17
CA GLY A 196 13.95 -38.05 -57.45
C GLY A 196 12.46 -37.80 -57.40
N ALA A 197 11.81 -38.37 -58.33
CA ALA A 197 10.37 -38.49 -58.50
C ALA A 197 9.70 -39.29 -57.41
N GLY A 198 8.41 -39.05 -57.24
CA GLY A 198 7.47 -40.12 -56.94
C GLY A 198 6.53 -39.86 -55.77
N GLY A 199 5.24 -39.92 -56.10
CA GLY A 199 4.28 -40.46 -55.15
C GLY A 199 3.03 -39.64 -54.87
N ALA A 200 2.03 -39.98 -55.67
CA ALA A 200 0.65 -39.57 -55.60
C ALA A 200 -0.06 -39.98 -54.31
N GLY A 201 -1.13 -39.29 -54.01
CA GLY A 201 -2.30 -39.93 -53.43
C GLY A 201 -2.95 -39.23 -52.23
N GLY A 202 -4.21 -38.86 -52.41
CA GLY A 202 -5.15 -39.03 -51.32
C GLY A 202 -5.99 -37.82 -50.95
N ALA A 203 -7.13 -37.77 -51.62
CA ALA A 203 -8.32 -36.99 -51.40
C ALA A 203 -9.04 -37.23 -50.07
N GLY A 204 -9.93 -36.33 -49.71
CA GLY A 204 -11.07 -36.54 -48.84
C GLY A 204 -11.09 -35.57 -47.67
N GLY A 205 -12.04 -34.70 -47.59
CA GLY A 205 -13.44 -34.69 -47.32
C GLY A 205 -13.63 -33.77 -46.17
N ALA A 206 -14.28 -32.66 -46.30
CA ALA A 206 -15.69 -32.32 -46.04
C ALA A 206 -16.14 -32.41 -44.56
N ASP A 207 -16.85 -31.34 -44.21
CA ASP A 207 -17.88 -31.17 -43.17
C ASP A 207 -17.43 -31.00 -41.71
N GLU A 208 -17.74 -29.97 -41.03
CA GLU A 208 -18.92 -29.26 -40.56
C GLU A 208 -18.47 -27.97 -39.81
#